data_873aab478c6ec2174cc8ef99ca8a4aba
#
_entry.id   873aab478c6ec2174cc8ef99ca8a4aba
#
_cell.length_a   1.000
_cell.length_b   1.000
_cell.length_c   1.000
_cell.angle_alpha   90.00
_cell.angle_beta   90.00
_cell.angle_gamma   90.00
#
_symmetry.space_group_name_H-M   'P 1'
#
loop_
_entity.id
_entity.type
_entity.pdbx_description
1 polymer ?
#
loop_
_entity_poly.entity_id
_entity_poly.type
_entity_poly.pdbx_seq_one_letter_code
_entity_poly.pdbx_strand_id
1 'polypeptide(L)'
;MAHKIAVIAGAGPAGLTAAYELLKNTDIHPVILEATDAIGGISQTVQYKGNRMDIGGHRFFSKSEEVMNWWQNIMPTQGAPSKDDILLHTADKPLSPDGPDPEKTDRVLLLRNRVSRIFFLRKFFDYPISMKKETFFNMGFLNTMRAGFGYLWSCVHKLPETSLENFYINRFGRPLYEMFFEGYTEKVWGVHPSKLGADWGSQRVKGLSVLSVLKDMFQRALGLKSKHVETSLIEQFIYPKYGPGQLWEAVADDIRQLGGEIHMQHEVIGVNVEQGRVVSVVARTADGQEQTFPCDYFLSTMPIKDLISAFRGIEVPQSVSDIASNLPYRDFITVGLCVKQMCIKNQTHIPTFDHRVPDTWIYIQERDVHIGRLQVFNNWSPYLVNDYEHTMWIGLEYFCTEGDTFWNMPKEDFINMAINELVKIDIIN
;
A
#
# COMPACT_ATOMS: atom_id res chain seq x y z
N MET A 1 36.84 19.69 -13.48
CA MET A 1 36.16 18.87 -14.53
C MET A 1 34.70 19.18 -14.40
N ALA A 2 33.94 19.30 -15.50
CA ALA A 2 32.52 19.47 -15.41
C ALA A 2 31.94 18.19 -14.79
N HIS A 3 31.08 18.30 -13.76
CA HIS A 3 30.39 17.17 -13.19
C HIS A 3 29.47 16.55 -14.24
N LYS A 4 29.39 15.23 -14.29
CA LYS A 4 28.38 14.53 -15.10
C LYS A 4 27.01 14.78 -14.50
N ILE A 5 26.02 14.94 -15.37
CA ILE A 5 24.64 15.22 -14.98
C ILE A 5 23.79 13.97 -15.17
N ALA A 6 23.05 13.58 -14.12
CA ALA A 6 22.01 12.57 -14.21
C ALA A 6 20.64 13.24 -14.09
N VAL A 7 19.86 13.22 -15.18
CA VAL A 7 18.46 13.63 -15.13
C VAL A 7 17.62 12.45 -14.68
N ILE A 8 16.75 12.65 -13.70
CA ILE A 8 15.89 11.63 -13.09
C ILE A 8 14.43 12.06 -13.25
N ALA A 9 13.62 11.26 -13.94
CA ALA A 9 12.20 11.51 -14.09
C ALA A 9 11.41 10.90 -12.93
N GLY A 10 10.84 11.77 -12.10
CA GLY A 10 10.00 11.44 -10.95
C GLY A 10 10.68 11.61 -9.59
N ALA A 11 10.01 12.34 -8.67
CA ALA A 11 10.39 12.51 -7.27
C ALA A 11 9.66 11.53 -6.33
N GLY A 12 9.36 10.34 -6.82
CA GLY A 12 8.90 9.22 -6.02
C GLY A 12 10.05 8.51 -5.30
N PRO A 13 9.76 7.44 -4.52
CA PRO A 13 10.77 6.69 -3.76
C PRO A 13 11.99 6.28 -4.59
N ALA A 14 11.79 5.77 -5.81
CA ALA A 14 12.88 5.28 -6.66
C ALA A 14 13.80 6.41 -7.14
N GLY A 15 13.22 7.53 -7.63
CA GLY A 15 14.00 8.67 -8.12
C GLY A 15 14.75 9.38 -7.02
N LEU A 16 14.12 9.59 -5.87
CA LEU A 16 14.76 10.21 -4.69
C LEU A 16 15.89 9.33 -4.14
N THR A 17 15.68 8.01 -4.03
CA THR A 17 16.74 7.09 -3.61
C THR A 17 17.92 7.15 -4.57
N ALA A 18 17.67 7.10 -5.89
CA ALA A 18 18.74 7.17 -6.89
C ALA A 18 19.53 8.48 -6.77
N ALA A 19 18.87 9.63 -6.64
CA ALA A 19 19.54 10.92 -6.49
C ALA A 19 20.38 11.00 -5.22
N TYR A 20 19.81 10.55 -4.08
CA TYR A 20 20.51 10.51 -2.81
C TYR A 20 21.77 9.66 -2.87
N GLU A 21 21.67 8.45 -3.43
CA GLU A 21 22.82 7.55 -3.57
C GLU A 21 23.88 8.08 -4.54
N LEU A 22 23.49 8.75 -5.64
CA LEU A 22 24.45 9.41 -6.54
C LEU A 22 25.25 10.49 -5.79
N LEU A 23 24.61 11.34 -5.00
CA LEU A 23 25.26 12.40 -4.24
C LEU A 23 26.18 11.87 -3.13
N LYS A 24 25.83 10.73 -2.52
CA LYS A 24 26.61 10.14 -1.42
C LYS A 24 27.83 9.37 -1.90
N ASN A 25 27.76 8.77 -3.09
CA ASN A 25 28.72 7.75 -3.52
C ASN A 25 29.46 8.11 -4.81
N THR A 26 29.10 9.23 -5.47
CA THR A 26 29.69 9.61 -6.77
C THR A 26 29.89 11.14 -6.86
N ASP A 27 30.50 11.58 -7.96
CA ASP A 27 30.60 12.99 -8.36
C ASP A 27 29.52 13.39 -9.40
N ILE A 28 28.50 12.55 -9.60
CA ILE A 28 27.41 12.78 -10.54
C ILE A 28 26.39 13.72 -9.91
N HIS A 29 26.05 14.80 -10.60
CA HIS A 29 25.05 15.77 -10.17
C HIS A 29 23.64 15.34 -10.59
N PRO A 30 22.72 15.01 -9.67
CA PRO A 30 21.36 14.63 -9.99
C PRO A 30 20.46 15.84 -10.16
N VAL A 31 19.63 15.83 -11.20
CA VAL A 31 18.56 16.78 -11.48
C VAL A 31 17.25 15.99 -11.61
N ILE A 32 16.37 16.14 -10.62
CA ILE A 32 15.07 15.45 -10.59
C ILE A 32 14.01 16.34 -11.23
N LEU A 33 13.18 15.76 -12.12
CA LEU A 33 12.04 16.42 -12.74
C LEU A 33 10.76 15.70 -12.27
N GLU A 34 9.92 16.40 -11.51
CA GLU A 34 8.66 15.88 -10.97
C GLU A 34 7.47 16.57 -11.63
N ALA A 35 6.55 15.79 -12.15
CA ALA A 35 5.37 16.30 -12.87
C ALA A 35 4.38 17.06 -11.97
N THR A 36 4.30 16.68 -10.70
CA THR A 36 3.33 17.23 -9.74
C THR A 36 3.96 18.31 -8.84
N ASP A 37 3.19 18.84 -7.92
CA ASP A 37 3.63 19.77 -6.87
C ASP A 37 3.96 19.05 -5.54
N ALA A 38 3.96 17.71 -5.53
CA ALA A 38 4.14 16.90 -4.34
C ALA A 38 5.32 15.91 -4.46
N ILE A 39 6.07 15.75 -3.37
CA ILE A 39 7.14 14.76 -3.22
C ILE A 39 6.56 13.42 -2.77
N GLY A 40 7.18 12.32 -3.21
CA GLY A 40 6.88 10.98 -2.71
C GLY A 40 6.08 10.09 -3.66
N GLY A 41 5.61 10.60 -4.79
CA GLY A 41 4.84 9.82 -5.76
C GLY A 41 3.61 9.15 -5.09
N ILE A 42 3.42 7.84 -5.29
CA ILE A 42 2.33 7.11 -4.63
C ILE A 42 2.51 6.94 -3.11
N SER A 43 3.68 7.27 -2.57
CA SER A 43 3.96 7.23 -1.11
C SER A 43 3.79 8.58 -0.44
N GLN A 44 3.20 9.56 -1.11
CA GLN A 44 2.92 10.87 -0.52
C GLN A 44 1.86 10.77 0.59
N THR A 45 1.93 11.72 1.53
CA THR A 45 0.94 11.91 2.59
C THR A 45 0.26 13.27 2.39
N VAL A 46 -1.03 13.26 2.09
CA VAL A 46 -1.83 14.47 1.85
C VAL A 46 -2.23 15.12 3.18
N GLN A 47 -2.16 16.43 3.26
CA GLN A 47 -2.59 17.19 4.43
C GLN A 47 -3.94 17.88 4.18
N TYR A 48 -4.86 17.76 5.14
CA TYR A 48 -6.16 18.41 5.05
C TYR A 48 -6.68 18.80 6.45
N LYS A 49 -6.87 20.10 6.68
CA LYS A 49 -7.41 20.66 7.94
C LYS A 49 -6.73 20.10 9.21
N GLY A 50 -5.41 20.03 9.19
CA GLY A 50 -4.61 19.50 10.30
C GLY A 50 -4.53 17.99 10.39
N ASN A 51 -5.26 17.25 9.56
CA ASN A 51 -5.15 15.80 9.43
C ASN A 51 -4.24 15.43 8.26
N ARG A 52 -3.67 14.22 8.33
CA ARG A 52 -2.81 13.67 7.28
C ARG A 52 -3.34 12.33 6.81
N MET A 53 -3.26 12.05 5.51
CA MET A 53 -3.80 10.88 4.87
C MET A 53 -2.83 10.33 3.84
N ASP A 54 -2.51 9.05 3.96
CA ASP A 54 -1.73 8.36 2.95
C ASP A 54 -2.57 8.01 1.74
N ILE A 55 -1.98 8.09 0.56
CA ILE A 55 -2.59 7.58 -0.66
C ILE A 55 -2.30 6.08 -0.73
N GLY A 56 -3.20 5.28 -0.12
CA GLY A 56 -3.00 3.85 0.11
C GLY A 56 -2.20 3.53 1.37
N GLY A 57 -2.27 2.28 1.82
CA GLY A 57 -1.58 1.83 3.03
C GLY A 57 -0.12 1.47 2.76
N HIS A 58 0.81 2.20 3.33
CA HIS A 58 2.25 1.99 3.20
C HIS A 58 2.86 1.56 4.53
N ARG A 59 3.38 0.33 4.60
CA ARG A 59 4.14 -0.19 5.74
C ARG A 59 5.60 -0.27 5.36
N PHE A 60 6.47 0.32 6.17
CA PHE A 60 7.90 0.19 6.00
C PHE A 60 8.37 -1.12 6.61
N PHE A 61 8.55 -2.09 5.75
CA PHE A 61 9.09 -3.39 6.06
C PHE A 61 9.82 -3.97 4.86
N SER A 62 11.01 -4.49 5.10
CA SER A 62 11.76 -5.26 4.11
C SER A 62 12.42 -6.47 4.77
N LYS A 63 12.63 -7.54 3.98
CA LYS A 63 13.49 -8.66 4.35
C LYS A 63 14.98 -8.35 4.15
N SER A 64 15.29 -7.29 3.40
CA SER A 64 16.65 -6.79 3.21
C SER A 64 17.02 -5.89 4.37
N GLU A 65 18.05 -6.26 5.10
CA GLU A 65 18.65 -5.45 6.17
C GLU A 65 19.20 -4.13 5.61
N GLU A 66 19.75 -4.16 4.39
CA GLU A 66 20.26 -2.97 3.71
C GLU A 66 19.17 -1.90 3.53
N VAL A 67 17.98 -2.31 3.07
CA VAL A 67 16.82 -1.42 2.90
C VAL A 67 16.34 -0.90 4.26
N MET A 68 16.25 -1.77 5.27
CA MET A 68 15.84 -1.35 6.62
C MET A 68 16.82 -0.35 7.22
N ASN A 69 18.14 -0.61 7.09
CA ASN A 69 19.18 0.30 7.56
C ASN A 69 19.15 1.62 6.80
N TRP A 70 18.90 1.60 5.50
CA TRP A 70 18.79 2.82 4.69
C TRP A 70 17.67 3.73 5.22
N TRP A 71 16.47 3.18 5.44
CA TRP A 71 15.35 3.96 6.01
C TRP A 71 15.69 4.51 7.40
N GLN A 72 16.31 3.70 8.27
CA GLN A 72 16.68 4.12 9.62
C GLN A 72 17.82 5.16 9.65
N ASN A 73 18.69 5.16 8.66
CA ASN A 73 19.71 6.21 8.50
C ASN A 73 19.12 7.55 8.10
N ILE A 74 18.05 7.54 7.30
CA ILE A 74 17.30 8.76 6.94
C ILE A 74 16.46 9.24 8.12
N MET A 75 15.76 8.32 8.78
CA MET A 75 14.84 8.62 9.87
C MET A 75 14.95 7.52 10.94
N PRO A 76 15.57 7.80 12.11
CA PRO A 76 15.79 6.78 13.12
C PRO A 76 14.51 6.31 13.78
N THR A 77 14.51 5.04 14.27
CA THR A 77 13.38 4.47 15.01
C THR A 77 13.27 5.05 16.42
N GLN A 78 12.05 5.23 16.92
CA GLN A 78 11.75 5.80 18.23
C GLN A 78 12.47 5.10 19.39
N GLY A 79 12.97 5.90 20.34
CA GLY A 79 13.57 5.45 21.59
C GLY A 79 12.71 5.74 22.82
N ALA A 80 11.58 6.43 22.66
CA ALA A 80 10.60 6.71 23.68
C ALA A 80 9.18 6.38 23.18
N PRO A 81 8.21 6.17 24.10
CA PRO A 81 6.81 5.91 23.74
C PRO A 81 6.20 7.07 22.95
N SER A 82 5.35 6.75 21.97
CA SER A 82 4.51 7.73 21.27
C SER A 82 3.29 8.13 22.11
N LYS A 83 2.63 9.22 21.73
CA LYS A 83 1.45 9.77 22.43
C LYS A 83 0.39 8.69 22.76
N ASP A 84 0.06 7.85 21.81
CA ASP A 84 -0.92 6.76 22.01
C ASP A 84 -0.38 5.63 22.87
N ASP A 85 0.92 5.31 22.83
CA ASP A 85 1.53 4.34 23.75
C ASP A 85 1.40 4.78 25.21
N ILE A 86 1.58 6.08 25.46
CA ILE A 86 1.42 6.68 26.81
C ILE A 86 -0.05 6.61 27.24
N LEU A 87 -0.97 7.02 26.36
CA LEU A 87 -2.42 7.04 26.65
C LEU A 87 -2.99 5.64 26.90
N LEU A 88 -2.45 4.62 26.22
CA LEU A 88 -2.94 3.25 26.29
C LEU A 88 -2.17 2.38 27.29
N HIS A 89 -1.15 2.93 27.95
CA HIS A 89 -0.24 2.19 28.82
C HIS A 89 0.40 0.96 28.12
N THR A 90 0.79 1.12 26.83
CA THR A 90 1.40 0.09 26.01
C THR A 90 2.87 0.37 25.73
N ALA A 91 3.56 1.01 26.66
CA ALA A 91 4.95 1.40 26.52
C ALA A 91 5.98 0.24 26.52
N ASP A 92 5.56 -0.99 26.82
CA ASP A 92 6.42 -2.19 26.89
C ASP A 92 6.79 -2.73 25.47
N LYS A 93 7.13 -1.81 24.56
CA LYS A 93 7.63 -2.13 23.22
C LYS A 93 9.15 -2.25 23.23
N PRO A 94 9.76 -3.04 22.33
CA PRO A 94 11.21 -3.06 22.12
C PRO A 94 11.65 -1.76 21.41
N LEU A 95 11.74 -0.66 22.16
CA LEU A 95 12.20 0.64 21.67
C LEU A 95 13.70 0.62 21.39
N SER A 96 14.16 1.48 20.47
CA SER A 96 15.59 1.66 20.18
C SER A 96 16.26 2.42 21.33
N PRO A 97 17.28 1.85 22.03
CA PRO A 97 17.88 2.50 23.20
C PRO A 97 18.43 3.91 22.92
N ASP A 98 18.96 4.14 21.70
CA ASP A 98 19.53 5.42 21.27
C ASP A 98 18.61 6.21 20.35
N GLY A 99 17.36 5.78 20.22
CA GLY A 99 16.37 6.39 19.33
C GLY A 99 15.82 7.71 19.88
N PRO A 100 15.33 8.57 19.00
CA PRO A 100 14.74 9.86 19.38
C PRO A 100 13.37 9.68 20.07
N ASP A 101 13.01 10.69 20.86
CA ASP A 101 11.70 10.82 21.46
C ASP A 101 10.71 11.42 20.46
N PRO A 102 9.62 10.72 20.09
CA PRO A 102 8.63 11.23 19.14
C PRO A 102 7.94 12.52 19.58
N GLU A 103 7.89 12.81 20.88
CA GLU A 103 7.30 14.06 21.38
C GLU A 103 8.24 15.26 21.23
N LYS A 104 9.54 15.03 20.98
CA LYS A 104 10.57 16.08 20.87
C LYS A 104 11.09 16.28 19.46
N THR A 105 10.90 15.30 18.58
CA THR A 105 11.36 15.40 17.19
C THR A 105 10.34 14.83 16.21
N ASP A 106 10.34 15.41 15.01
CA ASP A 106 9.45 14.97 13.94
C ASP A 106 10.13 13.94 13.03
N ARG A 107 11.45 13.96 12.90
CA ARG A 107 12.20 13.01 12.05
C ARG A 107 12.41 11.69 12.80
N VAL A 108 11.37 10.88 12.89
CA VAL A 108 11.34 9.63 13.64
C VAL A 108 10.39 8.61 13.03
N LEU A 109 10.81 7.32 13.02
CA LEU A 109 9.98 6.18 12.67
C LEU A 109 9.36 5.58 13.93
N LEU A 110 8.06 5.47 13.95
CA LEU A 110 7.30 4.81 15.02
C LEU A 110 7.29 3.30 14.80
N LEU A 111 7.38 2.53 15.87
CA LEU A 111 7.13 1.09 15.86
C LEU A 111 5.63 0.83 16.04
N ARG A 112 5.01 0.20 15.02
CA ARG A 112 3.56 -0.02 14.97
C ARG A 112 3.22 -1.49 14.89
N ASN A 113 2.16 -1.90 15.58
CA ASN A 113 1.60 -3.25 15.47
C ASN A 113 0.72 -3.35 14.22
N ARG A 114 0.89 -4.44 13.49
CA ARG A 114 0.05 -4.73 12.35
C ARG A 114 -1.23 -5.41 12.79
N VAL A 115 -2.34 -4.72 12.67
CA VAL A 115 -3.67 -5.32 12.79
C VAL A 115 -4.42 -5.09 11.50
N SER A 116 -4.91 -6.15 10.88
CA SER A 116 -5.76 -6.07 9.69
C SER A 116 -6.73 -7.24 9.70
N ARG A 117 -7.98 -6.95 9.43
CA ARG A 117 -9.04 -7.97 9.37
C ARG A 117 -9.87 -7.78 8.11
N ILE A 118 -10.68 -8.79 7.80
CA ILE A 118 -11.69 -8.75 6.75
C ILE A 118 -13.04 -8.43 7.39
N PHE A 119 -13.75 -7.47 6.82
CA PHE A 119 -15.15 -7.18 7.15
C PHE A 119 -16.05 -7.74 6.06
N PHE A 120 -16.84 -8.75 6.43
CA PHE A 120 -17.73 -9.47 5.54
C PHE A 120 -18.93 -10.04 6.31
N LEU A 121 -20.11 -10.05 5.71
CA LEU A 121 -21.38 -10.43 6.37
C LEU A 121 -21.63 -9.62 7.66
N ARG A 122 -21.21 -8.36 7.69
CA ARG A 122 -21.26 -7.44 8.86
C ARG A 122 -20.49 -7.99 10.07
N LYS A 123 -19.46 -8.82 9.83
CA LYS A 123 -18.62 -9.44 10.86
C LYS A 123 -17.14 -9.36 10.50
N PHE A 124 -16.30 -9.45 11.51
CA PHE A 124 -14.86 -9.49 11.33
C PHE A 124 -14.33 -10.92 11.17
N PHE A 125 -13.41 -11.09 10.24
CA PHE A 125 -12.61 -12.30 10.05
C PHE A 125 -11.14 -11.95 10.07
N ASP A 126 -10.30 -12.88 10.54
CA ASP A 126 -8.85 -12.68 10.52
C ASP A 126 -8.31 -12.54 9.09
N TYR A 127 -7.22 -11.80 8.93
CA TYR A 127 -6.48 -11.77 7.69
C TYR A 127 -5.01 -12.21 7.93
N PRO A 128 -4.53 -13.24 7.26
CA PRO A 128 -5.28 -14.17 6.41
C PRO A 128 -6.33 -14.95 7.20
N ILE A 129 -7.34 -15.46 6.48
CA ILE A 129 -8.43 -16.22 7.10
C ILE A 129 -7.84 -17.39 7.88
N SER A 130 -8.16 -17.44 9.17
CA SER A 130 -7.78 -18.53 10.06
C SER A 130 -8.97 -19.45 10.32
N MET A 131 -8.70 -20.77 10.46
CA MET A 131 -9.71 -21.77 10.78
C MET A 131 -9.98 -21.84 12.28
N LYS A 132 -10.28 -20.69 12.92
CA LYS A 132 -10.67 -20.60 14.32
C LYS A 132 -12.17 -20.85 14.51
N LYS A 133 -12.59 -21.13 15.75
CA LYS A 133 -14.02 -21.31 16.09
C LYS A 133 -14.86 -20.10 15.70
N GLU A 134 -14.32 -18.91 15.89
CA GLU A 134 -14.95 -17.63 15.57
C GLU A 134 -15.24 -17.50 14.07
N THR A 135 -14.34 -17.98 13.21
CA THR A 135 -14.53 -17.98 11.75
C THR A 135 -15.72 -18.82 11.36
N PHE A 136 -15.83 -20.03 11.89
CA PHE A 136 -16.97 -20.93 11.62
C PHE A 136 -18.28 -20.36 12.16
N PHE A 137 -18.25 -19.78 13.35
CA PHE A 137 -19.41 -19.14 13.95
C PHE A 137 -19.86 -17.92 13.14
N ASN A 138 -18.93 -17.10 12.66
CA ASN A 138 -19.23 -15.93 11.85
C ASN A 138 -19.72 -16.28 10.44
N MET A 139 -19.25 -17.37 9.84
CA MET A 139 -19.75 -17.88 8.57
C MET A 139 -21.16 -18.46 8.70
N GLY A 140 -21.53 -18.96 9.87
CA GLY A 140 -22.77 -19.70 10.11
C GLY A 140 -22.70 -21.15 9.66
N PHE A 141 -23.61 -21.96 10.19
CA PHE A 141 -23.60 -23.42 10.01
C PHE A 141 -23.69 -23.87 8.54
N LEU A 142 -24.59 -23.31 7.76
CA LEU A 142 -24.82 -23.73 6.36
C LEU A 142 -23.59 -23.40 5.48
N ASN A 143 -23.01 -22.21 5.61
CA ASN A 143 -21.82 -21.84 4.86
C ASN A 143 -20.60 -22.66 5.27
N THR A 144 -20.47 -22.99 6.57
CA THR A 144 -19.40 -23.84 7.07
C THR A 144 -19.49 -25.25 6.49
N MET A 145 -20.70 -25.85 6.46
CA MET A 145 -20.90 -27.17 5.84
C MET A 145 -20.63 -27.15 4.34
N ARG A 146 -21.11 -26.12 3.62
CA ARG A 146 -20.86 -25.93 2.20
C ARG A 146 -19.36 -25.78 1.90
N ALA A 147 -18.66 -25.00 2.73
CA ALA A 147 -17.21 -24.82 2.62
C ALA A 147 -16.45 -26.13 2.85
N GLY A 148 -16.82 -26.90 3.87
CA GLY A 148 -16.23 -28.21 4.17
C GLY A 148 -16.40 -29.21 3.02
N PHE A 149 -17.61 -29.39 2.52
CA PHE A 149 -17.88 -30.29 1.38
C PHE A 149 -17.16 -29.79 0.11
N GLY A 150 -17.18 -28.48 -0.18
CA GLY A 150 -16.49 -27.91 -1.34
C GLY A 150 -14.97 -28.12 -1.28
N TYR A 151 -14.40 -28.01 -0.08
CA TYR A 151 -12.98 -28.29 0.14
C TYR A 151 -12.65 -29.78 -0.11
N LEU A 152 -13.42 -30.70 0.50
CA LEU A 152 -13.21 -32.16 0.28
C LEU A 152 -13.34 -32.52 -1.20
N TRP A 153 -14.32 -31.92 -1.90
CA TRP A 153 -14.47 -32.10 -3.35
C TRP A 153 -13.24 -31.65 -4.10
N SER A 154 -12.68 -30.46 -3.77
CA SER A 154 -11.49 -29.93 -4.44
C SER A 154 -10.19 -30.71 -4.12
N CYS A 155 -10.16 -31.51 -3.05
CA CYS A 155 -9.04 -32.40 -2.77
C CYS A 155 -8.96 -33.57 -3.76
N VAL A 156 -10.13 -34.03 -4.24
CA VAL A 156 -10.22 -35.19 -5.18
C VAL A 156 -10.29 -34.71 -6.62
N HIS A 157 -10.98 -33.59 -6.90
CA HIS A 157 -11.19 -33.07 -8.24
C HIS A 157 -10.36 -31.79 -8.44
N LYS A 158 -9.13 -31.95 -8.92
CA LYS A 158 -8.24 -30.81 -9.22
C LYS A 158 -8.52 -30.25 -10.60
N LEU A 159 -8.59 -28.91 -10.67
CA LEU A 159 -8.72 -28.18 -11.92
C LEU A 159 -7.31 -27.86 -12.49
N PRO A 160 -7.15 -27.70 -13.81
CA PRO A 160 -5.92 -27.18 -14.40
C PRO A 160 -5.63 -25.79 -13.83
N GLU A 161 -4.42 -25.56 -13.29
CA GLU A 161 -4.04 -24.28 -12.68
C GLU A 161 -3.62 -23.25 -13.75
N THR A 162 -4.52 -22.94 -14.68
CA THR A 162 -4.32 -21.95 -15.76
C THR A 162 -4.74 -20.54 -15.33
N SER A 163 -5.57 -20.42 -14.30
CA SER A 163 -6.10 -19.15 -13.81
C SER A 163 -5.98 -19.03 -12.29
N LEU A 164 -6.03 -17.80 -11.81
CA LEU A 164 -6.05 -17.49 -10.38
C LEU A 164 -7.31 -18.09 -9.69
N GLU A 165 -8.44 -18.11 -10.39
CA GLU A 165 -9.66 -18.80 -9.93
C GLU A 165 -9.38 -20.27 -9.63
N ASN A 166 -8.87 -21.02 -10.61
CA ASN A 166 -8.58 -22.45 -10.47
C ASN A 166 -7.54 -22.71 -9.39
N PHE A 167 -6.54 -21.83 -9.28
CA PHE A 167 -5.52 -21.86 -8.23
C PHE A 167 -6.15 -21.80 -6.83
N TYR A 168 -7.08 -20.86 -6.59
CA TYR A 168 -7.77 -20.75 -5.30
C TYR A 168 -8.76 -21.86 -5.05
N ILE A 169 -9.55 -22.27 -6.05
CA ILE A 169 -10.51 -23.38 -5.91
C ILE A 169 -9.77 -24.67 -5.53
N ASN A 170 -8.65 -24.97 -6.14
CA ASN A 170 -7.85 -26.14 -5.82
C ASN A 170 -7.34 -26.18 -4.38
N ARG A 171 -7.13 -25.01 -3.75
CA ARG A 171 -6.58 -24.88 -2.40
C ARG A 171 -7.62 -24.74 -1.32
N PHE A 172 -8.72 -24.07 -1.60
CA PHE A 172 -9.73 -23.70 -0.61
C PHE A 172 -11.11 -24.31 -0.87
N GLY A 173 -11.34 -24.83 -2.07
CA GLY A 173 -12.66 -25.23 -2.54
C GLY A 173 -13.45 -24.04 -3.08
N ARG A 174 -14.38 -24.32 -4.01
CA ARG A 174 -15.20 -23.28 -4.66
C ARG A 174 -15.97 -22.39 -3.66
N PRO A 175 -16.64 -22.91 -2.62
CA PRO A 175 -17.40 -22.05 -1.72
C PRO A 175 -16.56 -21.03 -0.94
N LEU A 176 -15.36 -21.40 -0.47
CA LEU A 176 -14.48 -20.46 0.21
C LEU A 176 -13.86 -19.46 -0.79
N TYR A 177 -13.55 -19.91 -2.00
CA TYR A 177 -13.09 -19.02 -3.06
C TYR A 177 -14.14 -17.96 -3.39
N GLU A 178 -15.39 -18.36 -3.66
CA GLU A 178 -16.50 -17.44 -3.92
C GLU A 178 -16.74 -16.48 -2.77
N MET A 179 -16.58 -16.93 -1.53
CA MET A 179 -16.88 -16.16 -0.33
C MET A 179 -15.81 -15.10 -0.03
N PHE A 180 -14.51 -15.44 -0.14
CA PHE A 180 -13.43 -14.60 0.38
C PHE A 180 -12.41 -14.11 -0.66
N PHE A 181 -12.42 -14.65 -1.88
CA PHE A 181 -11.41 -14.31 -2.88
C PHE A 181 -11.99 -13.70 -4.15
N GLU A 182 -13.05 -14.28 -4.69
CA GLU A 182 -13.62 -13.89 -5.99
C GLU A 182 -13.96 -12.39 -6.05
N GLY A 183 -14.96 -11.97 -5.27
CA GLY A 183 -15.47 -10.60 -5.34
C GLY A 183 -14.44 -9.54 -4.94
N TYR A 184 -13.59 -9.84 -3.94
CA TYR A 184 -12.55 -8.91 -3.55
C TYR A 184 -11.43 -8.80 -4.61
N THR A 185 -11.02 -9.91 -5.21
CA THR A 185 -10.02 -9.92 -6.28
C THR A 185 -10.53 -9.15 -7.51
N GLU A 186 -11.80 -9.37 -7.88
CA GLU A 186 -12.44 -8.64 -8.97
C GLU A 186 -12.53 -7.13 -8.67
N LYS A 187 -12.89 -6.76 -7.45
CA LYS A 187 -12.94 -5.36 -6.99
C LYS A 187 -11.57 -4.68 -7.12
N VAL A 188 -10.48 -5.36 -6.69
CA VAL A 188 -9.10 -4.83 -6.75
C VAL A 188 -8.58 -4.73 -8.18
N TRP A 189 -8.76 -5.79 -8.98
CA TRP A 189 -8.13 -5.89 -10.32
C TRP A 189 -9.02 -5.39 -11.45
N GLY A 190 -10.32 -5.21 -11.22
CA GLY A 190 -11.28 -4.81 -12.24
C GLY A 190 -11.56 -5.88 -13.28
N VAL A 191 -11.03 -7.09 -13.07
CA VAL A 191 -11.24 -8.26 -13.93
C VAL A 191 -11.48 -9.51 -13.09
N HIS A 192 -12.32 -10.41 -13.60
CA HIS A 192 -12.62 -11.65 -12.90
C HIS A 192 -11.37 -12.53 -12.76
N PRO A 193 -11.15 -13.23 -11.62
CA PRO A 193 -9.98 -14.08 -11.36
C PRO A 193 -9.71 -15.17 -12.41
N SER A 194 -10.73 -15.61 -13.16
CA SER A 194 -10.56 -16.56 -14.29
C SER A 194 -9.70 -16.00 -15.42
N LYS A 195 -9.54 -14.68 -15.53
CA LYS A 195 -8.72 -14.00 -16.54
C LYS A 195 -7.31 -13.64 -16.05
N LEU A 196 -7.02 -13.88 -14.78
CA LEU A 196 -5.70 -13.64 -14.17
C LEU A 196 -4.90 -14.94 -14.14
N GLY A 197 -3.60 -14.87 -14.40
CA GLY A 197 -2.71 -16.03 -14.36
C GLY A 197 -2.56 -16.64 -12.95
N ALA A 198 -2.39 -17.96 -12.87
CA ALA A 198 -2.25 -18.67 -11.61
C ALA A 198 -0.96 -18.31 -10.84
N ASP A 199 0.09 -17.90 -11.53
CA ASP A 199 1.39 -17.47 -10.98
C ASP A 199 1.26 -16.26 -10.04
N TRP A 200 0.33 -15.37 -10.27
CA TRP A 200 -0.05 -14.31 -9.34
C TRP A 200 -0.41 -14.85 -7.93
N GLY A 201 -1.21 -15.91 -7.87
CA GLY A 201 -1.60 -16.54 -6.63
C GLY A 201 -0.42 -17.25 -5.96
N SER A 202 0.43 -17.90 -6.74
CA SER A 202 1.58 -18.66 -6.23
C SER A 202 2.61 -17.79 -5.52
N GLN A 203 2.78 -16.54 -5.92
CA GLN A 203 3.68 -15.58 -5.29
C GLN A 203 3.16 -15.08 -3.93
N ARG A 204 1.83 -14.92 -3.78
CA ARG A 204 1.21 -14.31 -2.59
C ARG A 204 0.71 -15.33 -1.56
N VAL A 205 0.43 -16.55 -1.98
CA VAL A 205 -0.19 -17.61 -1.14
C VAL A 205 0.78 -18.77 -0.93
N LYS A 206 2.10 -18.52 -0.96
CA LYS A 206 3.11 -19.54 -0.64
C LYS A 206 2.90 -20.07 0.78
N GLY A 207 2.66 -21.38 0.90
CA GLY A 207 2.55 -22.06 2.19
C GLY A 207 1.15 -22.09 2.82
N LEU A 208 0.13 -21.42 2.28
CA LEU A 208 -1.24 -21.57 2.75
C LEU A 208 -1.91 -22.80 2.13
N SER A 209 -1.90 -23.90 2.85
CA SER A 209 -2.68 -25.11 2.57
C SER A 209 -3.66 -25.31 3.72
N VAL A 210 -4.95 -25.53 3.41
CA VAL A 210 -5.95 -25.86 4.44
C VAL A 210 -5.53 -27.14 5.19
N LEU A 211 -4.88 -28.08 4.50
CA LEU A 211 -4.32 -29.28 5.14
C LEU A 211 -3.24 -28.94 6.15
N SER A 212 -2.31 -27.99 5.89
CA SER A 212 -1.30 -27.59 6.87
C SER A 212 -1.94 -26.92 8.08
N VAL A 213 -2.96 -26.07 7.86
CA VAL A 213 -3.71 -25.41 8.94
C VAL A 213 -4.49 -26.44 9.76
N LEU A 214 -5.19 -27.37 9.12
CA LEU A 214 -5.90 -28.46 9.83
C LEU A 214 -4.93 -29.38 10.60
N LYS A 215 -3.77 -29.69 10.04
CA LYS A 215 -2.72 -30.46 10.70
C LYS A 215 -2.20 -29.73 11.93
N ASP A 216 -1.96 -28.43 11.82
CA ASP A 216 -1.53 -27.60 12.95
C ASP A 216 -2.60 -27.49 14.05
N MET A 217 -3.87 -27.36 13.67
CA MET A 217 -4.99 -27.40 14.63
C MET A 217 -5.05 -28.74 15.37
N PHE A 218 -4.91 -29.85 14.63
CA PHE A 218 -4.92 -31.20 15.20
C PHE A 218 -3.72 -31.43 16.12
N GLN A 219 -2.53 -30.97 15.73
CA GLN A 219 -1.32 -31.04 16.56
C GLN A 219 -1.46 -30.20 17.84
N ARG A 220 -2.03 -28.99 17.76
CA ARG A 220 -2.32 -28.15 18.94
C ARG A 220 -3.36 -28.79 19.86
N ALA A 221 -4.40 -29.40 19.29
CA ALA A 221 -5.42 -30.11 20.07
C ALA A 221 -4.82 -31.33 20.82
N LEU A 222 -3.73 -31.92 20.28
CA LEU A 222 -2.98 -33.02 20.91
C LEU A 222 -1.84 -32.53 21.81
N GLY A 223 -1.69 -31.22 22.05
CA GLY A 223 -0.64 -30.65 22.88
C GLY A 223 0.78 -30.72 22.27
N LEU A 224 0.90 -31.06 20.98
CA LEU A 224 2.16 -31.11 20.27
C LEU A 224 2.58 -29.70 19.81
N LYS A 225 3.86 -29.32 20.00
CA LYS A 225 4.40 -28.06 19.49
C LYS A 225 4.37 -28.10 17.95
N SER A 226 3.53 -27.26 17.35
CA SER A 226 3.55 -27.02 15.91
C SER A 226 4.87 -26.38 15.52
N LYS A 227 5.57 -26.94 14.53
CA LYS A 227 6.66 -26.26 13.86
C LYS A 227 6.05 -25.05 13.13
N HIS A 228 6.63 -23.87 13.36
CA HIS A 228 6.22 -22.63 12.72
C HIS A 228 5.79 -22.87 11.26
N VAL A 229 4.51 -22.71 10.97
CA VAL A 229 4.11 -22.30 9.64
C VAL A 229 4.67 -20.90 9.50
N GLU A 230 5.59 -20.70 8.58
CA GLU A 230 6.03 -19.38 8.16
C GLU A 230 4.82 -18.63 7.57
N THR A 231 3.95 -18.17 8.43
CA THR A 231 3.08 -17.06 8.09
C THR A 231 4.02 -15.86 8.05
N SER A 232 4.40 -15.44 6.87
CA SER A 232 5.12 -14.18 6.61
C SER A 232 4.26 -12.96 6.94
N LEU A 233 3.57 -13.01 8.08
CA LEU A 233 2.77 -11.93 8.61
C LEU A 233 3.64 -11.20 9.61
N ILE A 234 4.22 -10.13 9.13
CA ILE A 234 4.89 -9.16 9.93
C ILE A 234 3.93 -8.70 11.02
N GLU A 235 4.28 -8.94 12.27
CA GLU A 235 3.48 -8.51 13.42
C GLU A 235 3.70 -7.03 13.71
N GLN A 236 4.88 -6.51 13.39
CA GLN A 236 5.26 -5.11 13.59
C GLN A 236 5.89 -4.53 12.33
N PHE A 237 5.75 -3.23 12.14
CA PHE A 237 6.38 -2.46 11.07
C PHE A 237 6.81 -1.09 11.59
N ILE A 238 7.71 -0.44 10.91
CA ILE A 238 8.08 0.94 11.19
C ILE A 238 7.26 1.89 10.31
N TYR A 239 6.99 3.10 10.83
CA TYR A 239 6.14 4.06 10.14
C TYR A 239 6.54 5.50 10.48
N PRO A 240 6.75 6.38 9.50
CA PRO A 240 7.10 7.78 9.77
C PRO A 240 6.02 8.47 10.60
N LYS A 241 6.42 9.30 11.56
CA LYS A 241 5.52 10.00 12.48
C LYS A 241 4.34 10.67 11.78
N TYR A 242 4.58 11.32 10.64
CA TYR A 242 3.59 12.05 9.85
C TYR A 242 3.22 11.37 8.52
N GLY A 243 3.40 10.06 8.42
CA GLY A 243 3.09 9.30 7.22
C GLY A 243 4.28 9.05 6.30
N PRO A 244 4.16 8.13 5.33
CA PRO A 244 5.25 7.74 4.43
C PRO A 244 5.81 8.90 3.62
N GLY A 245 4.99 9.88 3.25
CA GLY A 245 5.43 11.10 2.56
C GLY A 245 6.53 11.84 3.30
N GLN A 246 6.47 11.90 4.63
CA GLN A 246 7.47 12.56 5.46
C GLN A 246 8.88 12.00 5.26
N LEU A 247 9.04 10.69 5.08
CA LEU A 247 10.38 10.12 4.83
C LEU A 247 10.93 10.62 3.49
N TRP A 248 10.10 10.68 2.47
CA TRP A 248 10.53 11.12 1.14
C TRP A 248 10.75 12.62 1.05
N GLU A 249 9.97 13.41 1.80
CA GLU A 249 10.22 14.84 2.01
C GLU A 249 11.58 15.07 2.68
N ALA A 250 11.91 14.28 3.71
CA ALA A 250 13.21 14.35 4.38
C ALA A 250 14.36 13.98 3.43
N VAL A 251 14.20 12.94 2.59
CA VAL A 251 15.20 12.59 1.56
C VAL A 251 15.36 13.71 0.54
N ALA A 252 14.27 14.34 0.10
CA ALA A 252 14.32 15.46 -0.83
C ALA A 252 15.07 16.68 -0.24
N ASP A 253 14.87 16.94 1.04
CA ASP A 253 15.60 18.01 1.75
C ASP A 253 17.08 17.67 1.88
N ASP A 254 17.45 16.44 2.21
CA ASP A 254 18.83 15.98 2.24
C ASP A 254 19.48 16.08 0.84
N ILE A 255 18.78 15.73 -0.25
CA ILE A 255 19.27 15.90 -1.63
C ILE A 255 19.57 17.36 -1.92
N ARG A 256 18.67 18.30 -1.58
CA ARG A 256 18.90 19.74 -1.77
C ARG A 256 20.10 20.25 -0.95
N GLN A 257 20.25 19.81 0.29
CA GLN A 257 21.38 20.16 1.14
C GLN A 257 22.72 19.63 0.60
N LEU A 258 22.71 18.47 -0.04
CA LEU A 258 23.87 17.88 -0.70
C LEU A 258 24.16 18.49 -2.08
N GLY A 259 23.35 19.44 -2.55
CA GLY A 259 23.55 20.19 -3.78
C GLY A 259 22.85 19.60 -5.01
N GLY A 260 21.97 18.60 -4.85
CA GLY A 260 21.12 18.10 -5.94
C GLY A 260 19.96 19.04 -6.24
N GLU A 261 19.41 18.93 -7.43
CA GLU A 261 18.30 19.77 -7.89
C GLU A 261 16.97 18.97 -7.98
N ILE A 262 15.86 19.59 -7.57
CA ILE A 262 14.51 19.03 -7.70
C ILE A 262 13.60 20.12 -8.29
N HIS A 263 13.16 19.91 -9.51
CA HIS A 263 12.24 20.78 -10.24
C HIS A 263 10.84 20.18 -10.17
N MET A 264 9.96 20.81 -9.38
CA MET A 264 8.54 20.43 -9.26
C MET A 264 7.74 21.02 -10.44
N GLN A 265 6.63 20.37 -10.80
CA GLN A 265 5.76 20.78 -11.92
C GLN A 265 6.52 20.81 -13.26
N HIS A 266 7.43 19.86 -13.44
CA HIS A 266 8.19 19.63 -14.65
C HIS A 266 7.90 18.22 -15.18
N GLU A 267 6.88 18.09 -15.99
CA GLU A 267 6.46 16.83 -16.61
C GLU A 267 7.42 16.44 -17.74
N VAL A 268 8.09 15.32 -17.63
CA VAL A 268 8.95 14.80 -18.73
C VAL A 268 8.08 14.36 -19.89
N ILE A 269 8.25 15.02 -21.06
CA ILE A 269 7.49 14.79 -22.28
C ILE A 269 8.35 14.38 -23.49
N GLY A 270 9.67 14.40 -23.33
CA GLY A 270 10.58 14.04 -24.41
C GLY A 270 11.92 13.55 -23.88
N VAL A 271 12.46 12.51 -24.53
CA VAL A 271 13.78 11.93 -24.26
C VAL A 271 14.54 11.91 -25.58
N ASN A 272 15.50 12.82 -25.75
CA ASN A 272 16.25 12.97 -26.98
C ASN A 272 17.41 11.96 -27.02
N VAL A 273 17.46 11.19 -28.10
CA VAL A 273 18.47 10.16 -28.33
C VAL A 273 19.28 10.51 -29.56
N GLU A 274 20.59 10.55 -29.40
CA GLU A 274 21.55 10.74 -30.51
C GLU A 274 22.59 9.62 -30.46
N GLN A 275 22.84 9.00 -31.60
CA GLN A 275 23.82 7.90 -31.74
C GLN A 275 23.63 6.78 -30.69
N GLY A 276 22.36 6.46 -30.36
CA GLY A 276 22.01 5.41 -29.40
C GLY A 276 22.21 5.77 -27.95
N ARG A 277 22.41 7.05 -27.61
CA ARG A 277 22.54 7.56 -26.24
C ARG A 277 21.53 8.66 -25.97
N VAL A 278 20.97 8.69 -24.76
CA VAL A 278 20.19 9.84 -24.30
C VAL A 278 21.14 11.02 -24.08
N VAL A 279 20.84 12.16 -24.72
CA VAL A 279 21.64 13.37 -24.63
C VAL A 279 20.93 14.51 -23.89
N SER A 280 19.61 14.49 -23.84
CA SER A 280 18.82 15.45 -23.08
C SER A 280 17.38 14.95 -22.84
N VAL A 281 16.74 15.58 -21.88
CA VAL A 281 15.33 15.35 -21.52
C VAL A 281 14.56 16.65 -21.68
N VAL A 282 13.35 16.60 -22.22
CA VAL A 282 12.46 17.74 -22.39
C VAL A 282 11.34 17.62 -21.36
N ALA A 283 11.18 18.65 -20.55
CA ALA A 283 10.08 18.74 -19.59
C ALA A 283 9.14 19.90 -19.95
N ARG A 284 7.85 19.69 -19.66
CA ARG A 284 6.82 20.72 -19.73
C ARG A 284 6.59 21.30 -18.34
N THR A 285 6.68 22.60 -18.22
CA THR A 285 6.43 23.33 -16.97
C THR A 285 4.94 23.59 -16.76
N ALA A 286 4.52 24.04 -15.57
CA ALA A 286 3.13 24.34 -15.24
C ALA A 286 2.47 25.39 -16.13
N ASP A 287 3.26 26.34 -16.67
CA ASP A 287 2.81 27.36 -17.61
C ASP A 287 2.79 26.88 -19.08
N GLY A 288 3.09 25.59 -19.31
CA GLY A 288 3.05 24.95 -20.62
C GLY A 288 4.31 25.17 -21.49
N GLN A 289 5.37 25.77 -20.95
CA GLN A 289 6.63 25.94 -21.68
C GLN A 289 7.44 24.64 -21.68
N GLU A 290 8.20 24.40 -22.75
CA GLU A 290 9.13 23.28 -22.82
C GLU A 290 10.54 23.75 -22.44
N GLN A 291 11.16 23.01 -21.53
CA GLN A 291 12.53 23.23 -21.09
C GLN A 291 13.36 21.98 -21.36
N THR A 292 14.57 22.16 -21.91
CA THR A 292 15.48 21.05 -22.22
C THR A 292 16.59 20.97 -21.19
N PHE A 293 16.80 19.76 -20.66
CA PHE A 293 17.83 19.43 -19.66
C PHE A 293 18.87 18.50 -20.31
N PRO A 294 20.08 18.98 -20.64
CA PRO A 294 21.17 18.12 -21.12
C PRO A 294 21.58 17.13 -20.01
N CYS A 295 21.95 15.91 -20.39
CA CYS A 295 22.37 14.90 -19.42
C CYS A 295 23.38 13.91 -20.00
N ASP A 296 24.22 13.38 -19.11
CA ASP A 296 25.10 12.23 -19.38
C ASP A 296 24.41 10.91 -19.08
N TYR A 297 23.46 10.94 -18.12
CA TYR A 297 22.67 9.79 -17.68
C TYR A 297 21.19 10.17 -17.55
N PHE A 298 20.32 9.25 -17.87
CA PHE A 298 18.89 9.39 -17.66
C PHE A 298 18.34 8.17 -16.89
N LEU A 299 17.67 8.44 -15.77
CA LEU A 299 16.97 7.44 -14.97
C LEU A 299 15.47 7.74 -15.02
N SER A 300 14.70 6.80 -15.54
CA SER A 300 13.25 6.95 -15.63
C SER A 300 12.55 6.16 -14.55
N THR A 301 11.68 6.82 -13.80
CA THR A 301 10.68 6.19 -12.92
C THR A 301 9.25 6.41 -13.42
N MET A 302 9.12 6.87 -14.67
CA MET A 302 7.85 7.10 -15.35
C MET A 302 7.13 5.78 -15.64
N PRO A 303 5.81 5.80 -15.84
CA PRO A 303 5.09 4.69 -16.47
C PRO A 303 5.73 4.31 -17.80
N ILE A 304 5.86 3.01 -18.08
CA ILE A 304 6.55 2.53 -19.29
C ILE A 304 5.88 3.05 -20.56
N LYS A 305 4.54 3.15 -20.59
CA LYS A 305 3.80 3.69 -21.75
C LYS A 305 4.26 5.12 -22.09
N ASP A 306 4.42 5.96 -21.04
CA ASP A 306 4.79 7.37 -21.19
C ASP A 306 6.26 7.51 -21.60
N LEU A 307 7.15 6.70 -21.00
CA LEU A 307 8.55 6.66 -21.37
C LEU A 307 8.74 6.28 -22.84
N ILE A 308 8.07 5.21 -23.31
CA ILE A 308 8.20 4.74 -24.69
C ILE A 308 7.68 5.77 -25.68
N SER A 309 6.59 6.46 -25.34
CA SER A 309 6.04 7.53 -26.18
C SER A 309 6.89 8.81 -26.20
N ALA A 310 7.73 9.02 -25.16
CA ALA A 310 8.57 10.21 -25.04
C ALA A 310 9.87 10.15 -25.84
N PHE A 311 10.30 8.99 -26.37
CA PHE A 311 11.53 8.90 -27.13
C PHE A 311 11.50 9.71 -28.43
N ARG A 312 12.57 10.47 -28.66
CA ARG A 312 12.80 11.30 -29.86
C ARG A 312 14.17 10.99 -30.44
N GLY A 313 14.30 10.98 -31.78
CA GLY A 313 15.58 10.70 -32.47
C GLY A 313 15.96 9.22 -32.59
N ILE A 314 15.05 8.33 -32.17
CA ILE A 314 15.17 6.88 -32.35
C ILE A 314 13.82 6.32 -32.80
N GLU A 315 13.83 5.34 -33.71
CA GLU A 315 12.66 4.60 -34.08
C GLU A 315 12.40 3.48 -33.05
N VAL A 316 11.29 3.57 -32.32
CA VAL A 316 10.86 2.51 -31.40
C VAL A 316 10.14 1.44 -32.25
N PRO A 317 10.55 0.14 -32.17
CA PRO A 317 9.85 -0.92 -32.85
C PRO A 317 8.35 -0.96 -32.50
N GLN A 318 7.50 -1.15 -33.54
CA GLN A 318 6.04 -1.15 -33.33
C GLN A 318 5.59 -2.15 -32.25
N SER A 319 6.20 -3.34 -32.23
CA SER A 319 5.90 -4.35 -31.20
C SER A 319 6.19 -3.88 -29.75
N VAL A 320 7.21 -3.03 -29.54
CA VAL A 320 7.52 -2.45 -28.23
C VAL A 320 6.49 -1.39 -27.86
N SER A 321 6.12 -0.53 -28.81
CA SER A 321 5.09 0.48 -28.64
C SER A 321 3.73 -0.13 -28.34
N ASP A 322 3.37 -1.20 -29.06
CA ASP A 322 2.11 -1.95 -28.84
C ASP A 322 2.07 -2.59 -27.46
N ILE A 323 3.16 -3.20 -27.00
CA ILE A 323 3.24 -3.79 -25.67
C ILE A 323 3.12 -2.67 -24.59
N ALA A 324 3.90 -1.61 -24.72
CA ALA A 324 3.94 -0.53 -23.74
C ALA A 324 2.59 0.18 -23.60
N SER A 325 1.91 0.49 -24.72
CA SER A 325 0.61 1.16 -24.70
C SER A 325 -0.53 0.27 -24.21
N ASN A 326 -0.39 -1.06 -24.31
CA ASN A 326 -1.38 -2.03 -23.82
C ASN A 326 -1.09 -2.58 -22.43
N LEU A 327 -0.06 -2.08 -21.72
CA LEU A 327 0.16 -2.44 -20.32
C LEU A 327 -1.04 -1.94 -19.48
N PRO A 328 -1.75 -2.82 -18.77
CA PRO A 328 -2.85 -2.41 -17.94
C PRO A 328 -2.35 -1.72 -16.66
N TYR A 329 -2.93 -0.57 -16.36
CA TYR A 329 -2.76 0.13 -15.09
C TYR A 329 -4.04 0.05 -14.29
N ARG A 330 -3.92 0.03 -12.98
CA ARG A 330 -5.06 0.06 -12.08
C ARG A 330 -4.89 1.22 -11.11
N ASP A 331 -5.90 2.05 -11.07
CA ASP A 331 -5.95 3.25 -10.26
C ASP A 331 -6.80 3.04 -9.02
N PHE A 332 -6.74 3.95 -8.09
CA PHE A 332 -7.66 4.01 -6.95
C PHE A 332 -7.84 5.46 -6.48
N ILE A 333 -9.03 5.71 -5.95
CA ILE A 333 -9.39 6.98 -5.32
C ILE A 333 -9.48 6.75 -3.83
N THR A 334 -8.87 7.62 -3.03
CA THR A 334 -9.00 7.60 -1.57
C THR A 334 -9.87 8.75 -1.11
N VAL A 335 -10.91 8.44 -0.33
CA VAL A 335 -11.77 9.44 0.32
C VAL A 335 -11.44 9.50 1.80
N GLY A 336 -10.94 10.65 2.28
CA GLY A 336 -10.70 10.90 3.70
C GLY A 336 -11.95 11.46 4.38
N LEU A 337 -12.36 10.84 5.48
CA LEU A 337 -13.49 11.29 6.29
C LEU A 337 -13.07 11.45 7.76
N CYS A 338 -13.40 12.61 8.34
CA CYS A 338 -13.27 12.84 9.77
C CYS A 338 -14.62 12.58 10.44
N VAL A 339 -14.70 11.53 11.25
CA VAL A 339 -15.90 11.13 11.96
C VAL A 339 -15.68 11.21 13.48
N LYS A 340 -16.72 11.41 14.27
CA LYS A 340 -16.60 11.40 15.74
C LYS A 340 -16.26 10.01 16.24
N GLN A 341 -16.95 8.99 15.71
CA GLN A 341 -16.74 7.58 16.05
C GLN A 341 -17.28 6.68 14.96
N MET A 342 -16.86 5.44 14.94
CA MET A 342 -17.45 4.36 14.15
C MET A 342 -18.44 3.56 15.00
N CYS A 343 -19.48 2.99 14.37
CA CYS A 343 -20.45 2.11 15.03
C CYS A 343 -19.83 0.77 15.43
N ILE A 344 -18.87 0.28 14.62
CA ILE A 344 -18.10 -0.93 14.92
C ILE A 344 -17.12 -0.66 16.07
N LYS A 345 -17.09 -1.56 17.04
CA LYS A 345 -16.25 -1.44 18.25
C LYS A 345 -15.20 -2.53 18.30
N ASN A 346 -14.16 -2.30 19.11
CA ASN A 346 -13.11 -3.27 19.37
C ASN A 346 -13.67 -4.50 20.08
N GLN A 347 -13.54 -5.66 19.45
CA GLN A 347 -13.91 -6.98 19.98
C GLN A 347 -12.65 -7.83 20.26
N THR A 348 -11.48 -7.23 20.27
CA THR A 348 -10.20 -7.91 20.51
C THR A 348 -9.68 -7.62 21.90
N HIS A 349 -8.60 -8.30 22.29
CA HIS A 349 -7.89 -8.02 23.55
C HIS A 349 -6.84 -6.90 23.41
N ILE A 350 -6.68 -6.33 22.20
CA ILE A 350 -5.72 -5.24 21.94
C ILE A 350 -6.28 -3.95 22.56
N PRO A 351 -5.56 -3.28 23.46
CA PRO A 351 -6.02 -2.02 24.02
C PRO A 351 -6.11 -0.94 22.94
N THR A 352 -7.21 -0.20 22.94
CA THR A 352 -7.45 0.92 22.03
C THR A 352 -8.13 2.06 22.77
N PHE A 353 -7.90 3.28 22.31
CA PHE A 353 -8.57 4.45 22.87
C PHE A 353 -10.08 4.39 22.57
N ASP A 354 -10.91 4.60 23.59
CA ASP A 354 -12.38 4.65 23.49
C ASP A 354 -13.00 3.46 22.71
N HIS A 355 -12.49 2.25 22.93
CA HIS A 355 -12.98 1.03 22.27
C HIS A 355 -12.97 1.08 20.73
N ARG A 356 -12.13 1.90 20.10
CA ARG A 356 -11.95 1.95 18.66
C ARG A 356 -11.42 0.60 18.14
N VAL A 357 -11.76 0.26 16.90
CA VAL A 357 -11.16 -0.93 16.26
C VAL A 357 -9.65 -0.78 16.18
N PRO A 358 -8.87 -1.85 16.45
CA PRO A 358 -7.40 -1.79 16.47
C PRO A 358 -6.76 -1.84 15.09
N ASP A 359 -7.56 -2.02 14.05
CA ASP A 359 -7.09 -2.26 12.69
C ASP A 359 -6.42 -1.01 12.12
N THR A 360 -5.25 -1.18 11.50
CA THR A 360 -4.66 -0.15 10.65
C THR A 360 -5.42 -0.05 9.34
N TRP A 361 -5.83 -1.19 8.77
CA TRP A 361 -6.81 -1.23 7.69
C TRP A 361 -7.70 -2.46 7.76
N ILE A 362 -8.88 -2.32 7.17
CA ILE A 362 -9.92 -3.35 7.10
C ILE A 362 -10.20 -3.63 5.62
N TYR A 363 -10.14 -4.91 5.22
CA TYR A 363 -10.56 -5.34 3.89
C TYR A 363 -12.06 -5.42 3.82
N ILE A 364 -12.71 -4.60 3.00
CA ILE A 364 -14.17 -4.61 2.86
C ILE A 364 -14.57 -5.56 1.75
N GLN A 365 -15.05 -6.73 2.14
CA GLN A 365 -15.48 -7.78 1.20
C GLN A 365 -17.01 -7.85 1.03
N GLU A 366 -17.72 -6.88 1.56
CA GLU A 366 -19.16 -6.73 1.33
C GLU A 366 -19.43 -6.53 -0.16
N ARG A 367 -20.39 -7.28 -0.70
CA ARG A 367 -20.67 -7.30 -2.15
C ARG A 367 -21.58 -6.17 -2.60
N ASP A 368 -22.26 -5.53 -1.66
CA ASP A 368 -23.26 -4.49 -1.88
C ASP A 368 -22.69 -3.08 -1.80
N VAL A 369 -21.33 -2.95 -1.68
CA VAL A 369 -20.58 -1.68 -1.70
C VAL A 369 -19.33 -1.79 -2.57
N HIS A 370 -18.84 -0.66 -3.06
CA HIS A 370 -17.66 -0.59 -3.93
C HIS A 370 -16.35 -0.36 -3.15
N ILE A 371 -16.46 0.14 -1.92
CA ILE A 371 -15.29 0.33 -1.06
C ILE A 371 -14.49 -0.97 -0.94
N GLY A 372 -13.20 -0.91 -1.23
CA GLY A 372 -12.31 -2.07 -1.18
C GLY A 372 -11.59 -2.20 0.15
N ARG A 373 -11.07 -1.08 0.68
CA ARG A 373 -10.36 -1.03 1.97
C ARG A 373 -10.75 0.21 2.75
N LEU A 374 -10.77 0.07 4.07
CA LEU A 374 -10.93 1.17 5.01
C LEU A 374 -9.68 1.26 5.87
N GLN A 375 -9.01 2.40 5.86
CA GLN A 375 -7.89 2.71 6.72
C GLN A 375 -8.35 3.48 7.95
N VAL A 376 -7.74 3.20 9.12
CA VAL A 376 -7.96 3.95 10.35
C VAL A 376 -6.66 4.63 10.73
N PHE A 377 -6.49 5.89 10.31
CA PHE A 377 -5.23 6.62 10.44
C PHE A 377 -4.79 6.84 11.88
N ASN A 378 -5.73 6.91 12.82
CA ASN A 378 -5.43 6.92 14.25
C ASN A 378 -4.51 5.77 14.70
N ASN A 379 -4.63 4.59 14.06
CA ASN A 379 -3.87 3.40 14.41
C ASN A 379 -2.52 3.30 13.64
N TRP A 380 -2.34 4.09 12.57
CA TRP A 380 -1.07 4.21 11.88
C TRP A 380 -0.13 5.12 12.66
N SER A 381 -0.61 6.30 13.02
CA SER A 381 0.13 7.23 13.88
C SER A 381 -0.86 8.20 14.54
N PRO A 382 -0.73 8.47 15.85
CA PRO A 382 -1.57 9.44 16.53
C PRO A 382 -1.34 10.87 16.04
N TYR A 383 -0.23 11.12 15.32
CA TYR A 383 0.13 12.44 14.81
C TYR A 383 -0.44 12.71 13.40
N LEU A 384 -1.11 11.73 12.79
CA LEU A 384 -1.87 11.94 11.54
C LEU A 384 -3.22 12.62 11.79
N VAL A 385 -3.68 12.66 13.03
CA VAL A 385 -5.03 13.13 13.39
C VAL A 385 -4.93 14.38 14.25
N ASN A 386 -5.55 15.44 13.82
CA ASN A 386 -5.52 16.74 14.51
C ASN A 386 -6.12 16.66 15.91
N ASP A 387 -7.28 16.04 16.05
CA ASP A 387 -7.95 15.77 17.32
C ASP A 387 -8.05 14.26 17.56
N TYR A 388 -6.93 13.66 18.02
CA TYR A 388 -6.81 12.22 18.21
C TYR A 388 -7.83 11.65 19.19
N GLU A 389 -8.13 12.37 20.25
CA GLU A 389 -8.97 11.86 21.32
C GLU A 389 -10.47 11.88 20.98
N HIS A 390 -10.94 12.87 20.23
CA HIS A 390 -12.37 13.06 19.97
C HIS A 390 -12.80 12.71 18.55
N THR A 391 -11.86 12.42 17.64
CA THR A 391 -12.18 12.11 16.24
C THR A 391 -11.47 10.86 15.73
N MET A 392 -12.05 10.25 14.72
CA MET A 392 -11.42 9.22 13.91
C MET A 392 -11.24 9.76 12.49
N TRP A 393 -10.02 9.65 11.99
CA TRP A 393 -9.66 9.98 10.62
C TRP A 393 -9.54 8.69 9.83
N ILE A 394 -10.45 8.47 8.90
CA ILE A 394 -10.55 7.23 8.12
C ILE A 394 -10.36 7.50 6.63
N GLY A 395 -9.75 6.56 5.93
CA GLY A 395 -9.55 6.61 4.48
C GLY A 395 -10.23 5.43 3.81
N LEU A 396 -11.00 5.71 2.76
CA LEU A 396 -11.75 4.72 2.00
C LEU A 396 -11.13 4.58 0.62
N GLU A 397 -10.72 3.38 0.25
CA GLU A 397 -10.09 3.11 -1.04
C GLU A 397 -11.08 2.47 -2.02
N TYR A 398 -11.22 3.12 -3.17
CA TYR A 398 -12.04 2.69 -4.30
C TYR A 398 -11.15 2.41 -5.49
N PHE A 399 -11.14 1.18 -5.97
CA PHE A 399 -10.36 0.79 -7.13
C PHE A 399 -11.10 1.17 -8.41
N CYS A 400 -10.41 1.86 -9.31
CA CYS A 400 -10.95 2.35 -10.56
C CYS A 400 -9.93 2.19 -11.70
N THR A 401 -10.33 2.61 -12.89
CA THR A 401 -9.44 2.75 -14.05
C THR A 401 -9.64 4.14 -14.62
N GLU A 402 -8.56 4.79 -15.04
CA GLU A 402 -8.63 6.10 -15.68
C GLU A 402 -9.72 6.12 -16.77
N GLY A 403 -10.63 7.10 -16.69
CA GLY A 403 -11.74 7.27 -17.62
C GLY A 403 -13.00 6.43 -17.32
N ASP A 404 -13.02 5.59 -16.29
CA ASP A 404 -14.22 4.87 -15.87
C ASP A 404 -15.23 5.76 -15.12
N THR A 405 -16.35 5.17 -14.70
CA THR A 405 -17.42 5.91 -14.01
C THR A 405 -16.96 6.52 -12.69
N PHE A 406 -16.11 5.82 -11.92
CA PHE A 406 -15.58 6.34 -10.65
C PHE A 406 -14.57 7.47 -10.90
N TRP A 407 -13.68 7.29 -11.86
CA TRP A 407 -12.69 8.31 -12.23
C TRP A 407 -13.33 9.64 -12.64
N ASN A 408 -14.44 9.55 -13.40
CA ASN A 408 -15.14 10.72 -13.92
C ASN A 408 -16.25 11.25 -12.99
N MET A 409 -16.47 10.61 -11.84
CA MET A 409 -17.54 11.02 -10.92
C MET A 409 -17.21 12.37 -10.27
N PRO A 410 -18.15 13.33 -10.23
CA PRO A 410 -17.96 14.59 -9.51
C PRO A 410 -17.57 14.34 -8.04
N LYS A 411 -16.64 15.14 -7.53
CA LYS A 411 -16.07 14.96 -6.18
C LYS A 411 -17.13 14.89 -5.07
N GLU A 412 -18.16 15.75 -5.14
CA GLU A 412 -19.23 15.77 -4.13
C GLU A 412 -20.08 14.50 -4.20
N ASP A 413 -20.40 14.03 -5.40
CA ASP A 413 -21.17 12.79 -5.59
C ASP A 413 -20.39 11.58 -5.08
N PHE A 414 -19.08 11.56 -5.33
CA PHE A 414 -18.20 10.51 -4.84
C PHE A 414 -18.14 10.47 -3.32
N ILE A 415 -18.00 11.63 -2.65
CA ILE A 415 -18.01 11.73 -1.19
C ILE A 415 -19.35 11.27 -0.63
N ASN A 416 -20.47 11.70 -1.22
CA ASN A 416 -21.82 11.27 -0.80
C ASN A 416 -22.02 9.77 -0.98
N MET A 417 -21.57 9.18 -2.09
CA MET A 417 -21.58 7.74 -2.30
C MET A 417 -20.77 7.03 -1.21
N ALA A 418 -19.57 7.51 -0.91
CA ALA A 418 -18.69 6.92 0.10
C ALA A 418 -19.32 6.93 1.50
N ILE A 419 -19.97 8.02 1.90
CA ILE A 419 -20.70 8.14 3.17
C ILE A 419 -21.87 7.16 3.18
N ASN A 420 -22.67 7.11 2.12
CA ASN A 420 -23.82 6.22 2.02
C ASN A 420 -23.42 4.74 2.08
N GLU A 421 -22.29 4.37 1.49
CA GLU A 421 -21.76 2.99 1.57
C GLU A 421 -21.35 2.62 2.99
N LEU A 422 -20.71 3.52 3.76
CA LEU A 422 -20.38 3.29 5.16
C LEU A 422 -21.62 3.13 6.04
N VAL A 423 -22.65 3.94 5.82
CA VAL A 423 -23.95 3.80 6.51
C VAL A 423 -24.59 2.47 6.16
N LYS A 424 -24.62 2.08 4.88
CA LYS A 424 -25.19 0.83 4.39
C LYS A 424 -24.56 -0.42 5.04
N ILE A 425 -23.28 -0.36 5.37
CA ILE A 425 -22.57 -1.49 6.00
C ILE A 425 -22.38 -1.31 7.52
N ASP A 426 -23.17 -0.43 8.16
CA ASP A 426 -23.19 -0.19 9.61
C ASP A 426 -21.83 0.24 10.21
N ILE A 427 -20.98 0.91 9.44
CA ILE A 427 -19.71 1.44 9.95
C ILE A 427 -19.87 2.81 10.59
N ILE A 428 -20.73 3.64 10.02
CA ILE A 428 -21.13 4.96 10.57
C ILE A 428 -22.66 5.10 10.56
N ASN A 429 -23.18 6.12 11.28
CA ASN A 429 -24.61 6.48 11.32
C ASN A 429 -24.88 7.70 10.44
#